data_365644f8460b34487b300bbe57db27ba
#
_entry.id   365644f8460b34487b300bbe57db27ba
#
_cell.length_a   1.000
_cell.length_b   1.000
_cell.length_c   1.000
_cell.angle_alpha   90.00
_cell.angle_beta   90.00
_cell.angle_gamma   90.00
#
_symmetry.space_group_name_H-M   'P 1'
#
loop_
_entity.id
_entity.type
_entity.pdbx_description
1 polymer ?
#
loop_
_entity_poly.entity_id
_entity_poly.type
_entity_poly.pdbx_seq_one_letter_code
_entity_poly.pdbx_strand_id
1 'polypeptide(L)'
;MKILITAANSAEAHKLKNQLNADDIILGDYLELPAFMIKSANMIKLPNPSSPSYTHEMLTLSLDKEISTIYALRDEERKLLEESKQLFNEYGIELI
;
A
#
# COMPACT_ATOMS: atom_id res chain seq x y z
N MET A 1 2.15 11.41 -9.39
CA MET A 1 1.12 10.57 -8.75
C MET A 1 1.72 9.23 -8.39
N LYS A 2 1.73 8.89 -7.12
CA LYS A 2 2.31 7.63 -6.66
C LYS A 2 1.23 6.63 -6.29
N ILE A 3 1.47 5.37 -6.64
CA ILE A 3 0.54 4.28 -6.41
C ILE A 3 1.19 3.27 -5.46
N LEU A 4 0.48 2.91 -4.40
CA LEU A 4 0.92 1.87 -3.49
C LEU A 4 0.12 0.59 -3.76
N ILE A 5 0.82 -0.51 -3.94
CA ILE A 5 0.19 -1.83 -4.06
C ILE A 5 0.63 -2.67 -2.86
N THR A 6 -0.33 -3.18 -2.11
CA THR A 6 -0.03 -4.02 -0.95
C THR A 6 0.24 -5.46 -1.37
N ALA A 7 0.55 -6.33 -0.41
CA ALA A 7 0.82 -7.74 -0.65
C ALA A 7 1.99 -7.94 -1.65
N ALA A 8 3.09 -7.23 -1.42
CA ALA A 8 4.24 -7.24 -2.32
C ALA A 8 4.82 -8.64 -2.57
N ASN A 9 4.59 -9.59 -1.66
CA ASN A 9 5.04 -10.97 -1.82
C ASN A 9 4.16 -11.80 -2.74
N SER A 10 3.03 -11.28 -3.19
CA SER A 10 2.09 -12.04 -4.01
C SER A 10 2.37 -11.85 -5.50
N ALA A 11 2.03 -12.86 -6.28
CA ALA A 11 2.10 -12.76 -7.74
C ALA A 11 1.12 -11.72 -8.27
N GLU A 12 0.00 -11.54 -7.59
CA GLU A 12 -1.01 -10.56 -7.98
C GLU A 12 -0.48 -9.13 -7.95
N ALA A 13 0.34 -8.81 -6.95
CA ALA A 13 0.92 -7.48 -6.84
C ALA A 13 1.82 -7.17 -8.03
N HIS A 14 2.67 -8.10 -8.41
CA HIS A 14 3.56 -7.93 -9.55
C HIS A 14 2.82 -7.88 -10.87
N LYS A 15 1.78 -8.70 -11.00
CA LYS A 15 0.94 -8.70 -12.19
C LYS A 15 0.23 -7.36 -12.34
N LEU A 16 -0.34 -6.84 -11.26
CA LEU A 16 -1.03 -5.56 -11.28
C LEU A 16 -0.05 -4.42 -11.61
N LYS A 17 1.15 -4.47 -11.03
CA LYS A 17 2.18 -3.48 -11.34
C LYS A 17 2.46 -3.42 -12.83
N ASN A 18 2.59 -4.57 -13.46
CA ASN A 18 2.85 -4.65 -14.91
C ASN A 18 1.66 -4.17 -15.73
N GLN A 19 0.44 -4.45 -15.28
CA GLN A 19 -0.78 -4.03 -15.96
C GLN A 19 -0.97 -2.52 -15.92
N LEU A 20 -0.65 -1.90 -14.79
CA LEU A 20 -0.82 -0.46 -14.62
C LEU A 20 0.16 0.35 -15.46
N ASN A 21 1.33 -0.23 -15.73
CA ASN A 21 2.36 0.42 -16.55
C ASN A 21 2.60 1.88 -16.15
N ALA A 22 2.62 2.14 -14.85
CA ALA A 22 2.86 3.47 -14.32
C ALA A 22 4.29 3.56 -13.78
N ASP A 23 4.87 4.76 -13.83
CA ASP A 23 6.27 4.96 -13.43
C ASP A 23 6.47 5.00 -11.93
N ASP A 24 5.49 5.51 -11.19
CA ASP A 24 5.60 5.72 -9.74
C ASP A 24 4.77 4.72 -8.95
N ILE A 25 5.18 3.45 -9.02
CA ILE A 25 4.54 2.39 -8.26
C ILE A 25 5.46 1.93 -7.14
N ILE A 26 4.92 1.89 -5.91
CA ILE A 26 5.61 1.38 -4.75
C ILE A 26 4.90 0.10 -4.30
N LEU A 27 5.66 -0.97 -4.12
CA LEU A 27 5.13 -2.21 -3.56
C LEU A 27 5.40 -2.24 -2.06
N GLY A 28 4.45 -2.74 -1.29
CA GLY A 28 4.60 -2.83 0.15
C GLY A 28 3.95 -4.07 0.72
N ASP A 29 4.42 -4.50 1.88
CA ASP A 29 3.83 -5.62 2.59
C ASP A 29 4.06 -5.44 4.09
N TYR A 30 3.12 -5.94 4.89
CA TYR A 30 3.29 -5.93 6.33
C TYR A 30 4.16 -7.10 6.80
N LEU A 31 4.32 -8.12 5.96
CA LEU A 31 5.23 -9.23 6.24
C LEU A 31 6.67 -8.77 6.07
N GLU A 32 7.59 -9.49 6.71
CA GLU A 32 9.00 -9.16 6.64
C GLU A 32 9.52 -9.34 5.22
N LEU A 33 10.17 -8.31 4.70
CA LEU A 33 10.76 -8.35 3.37
C LEU A 33 12.28 -8.47 3.48
N PRO A 34 12.92 -9.27 2.61
CA PRO A 34 14.39 -9.30 2.56
C PRO A 34 14.96 -7.90 2.32
N ALA A 35 16.06 -7.60 2.99
CA ALA A 35 16.66 -6.25 2.90
C ALA A 35 16.99 -5.85 1.47
N PHE A 36 17.45 -6.79 0.63
CA PHE A 36 17.81 -6.48 -0.75
C PHE A 36 16.58 -6.08 -1.58
N MET A 37 15.41 -6.61 -1.25
CA MET A 37 14.17 -6.25 -1.96
C MET A 37 13.72 -4.83 -1.61
N ILE A 38 13.93 -4.43 -0.36
CA ILE A 38 13.60 -3.07 0.07
C ILE A 38 14.47 -2.06 -0.67
N LYS A 39 15.76 -2.37 -0.81
CA LYS A 39 16.71 -1.45 -1.44
C LYS A 39 16.62 -1.44 -2.96
N SER A 40 16.53 -2.61 -3.59
CA SER A 40 16.67 -2.71 -5.04
C SER A 40 15.35 -2.75 -5.79
N ALA A 41 14.26 -3.20 -5.16
CA ALA A 41 12.97 -3.35 -5.81
C ALA A 41 11.94 -2.27 -5.40
N ASN A 42 12.38 -1.24 -4.71
CA ASN A 42 11.53 -0.14 -4.24
C ASN A 42 10.30 -0.64 -3.44
N MET A 43 10.56 -1.59 -2.56
CA MET A 43 9.52 -2.12 -1.68
C MET A 43 9.63 -1.49 -0.30
N ILE A 44 8.49 -1.31 0.38
CA ILE A 44 8.46 -0.73 1.72
C ILE A 44 7.72 -1.66 2.67
N LYS A 45 8.05 -1.52 3.95
CA LYS A 45 7.34 -2.24 5.01
C LYS A 45 6.07 -1.49 5.37
N LEU A 46 4.95 -2.20 5.39
CA LEU A 46 3.66 -1.63 5.75
C LEU A 46 3.28 -1.95 7.18
N PRO A 47 2.37 -1.16 7.80
CA PRO A 47 1.83 -1.49 9.11
C PRO A 47 1.10 -2.82 9.10
N ASN A 48 1.08 -3.50 10.24
CA ASN A 48 0.40 -4.78 10.37
C ASN A 48 -1.11 -4.54 10.54
N PRO A 49 -1.97 -5.23 9.77
CA PRO A 49 -3.43 -5.06 9.89
C PRO A 49 -4.00 -5.39 11.26
N SER A 50 -3.28 -6.16 12.07
CA SER A 50 -3.72 -6.45 13.44
C SER A 50 -3.40 -5.34 14.43
N SER A 51 -2.68 -4.32 14.02
CA SER A 51 -2.38 -3.16 14.85
C SER A 51 -3.67 -2.34 15.09
N PRO A 52 -3.94 -1.91 16.34
CA PRO A 52 -5.09 -1.04 16.61
C PRO A 52 -5.03 0.29 15.87
N SER A 53 -3.83 0.71 15.49
CA SER A 53 -3.60 1.97 14.79
C SER A 53 -3.36 1.80 13.29
N TYR A 54 -3.69 0.64 12.74
CA TYR A 54 -3.37 0.31 11.34
C TYR A 54 -3.81 1.40 10.36
N THR A 55 -5.07 1.81 10.43
CA THR A 55 -5.62 2.80 9.51
C THR A 55 -4.89 4.13 9.60
N HIS A 56 -4.62 4.59 10.82
CA HIS A 56 -3.91 5.83 11.05
C HIS A 56 -2.45 5.73 10.57
N GLU A 57 -1.80 4.60 10.81
CA GLU A 57 -0.43 4.38 10.34
C GLU A 57 -0.35 4.35 8.82
N MET A 58 -1.33 3.73 8.16
CA MET A 58 -1.39 3.70 6.70
C MET A 58 -1.61 5.09 6.11
N LEU A 59 -2.46 5.88 6.75
CA LEU A 59 -2.70 7.26 6.30
C LEU A 59 -1.42 8.09 6.42
N THR A 60 -0.73 8.00 7.55
CA THR A 60 0.51 8.73 7.79
C THR A 60 1.58 8.33 6.76
N LEU A 61 1.73 7.03 6.55
CA LEU A 61 2.69 6.50 5.57
C LEU A 61 2.39 7.04 4.17
N SER A 62 1.11 7.02 3.80
CA SER A 62 0.68 7.48 2.47
C SER A 62 0.97 8.96 2.26
N LEU A 63 0.74 9.77 3.28
CA LEU A 63 1.04 11.20 3.21
C LEU A 63 2.55 11.45 3.14
N ASP A 64 3.33 10.72 3.94
CA ASP A 64 4.79 10.85 3.93
C ASP A 64 5.40 10.46 2.58
N LYS A 65 4.84 9.47 1.93
CA LYS A 65 5.33 8.97 0.64
C LYS A 65 4.62 9.61 -0.55
N GLU A 66 3.73 10.55 -0.30
CA GLU A 66 2.96 11.25 -1.35
C GLU A 66 2.16 10.28 -2.23
N ILE A 67 1.60 9.25 -1.62
CA ILE A 67 0.78 8.27 -2.31
C ILE A 67 -0.61 8.82 -2.57
N SER A 68 -1.10 8.69 -3.80
CA SER A 68 -2.43 9.17 -4.18
C SER A 68 -3.43 8.05 -4.41
N THR A 69 -2.96 6.81 -4.58
CA THR A 69 -3.84 5.66 -4.83
C THR A 69 -3.27 4.44 -4.14
N ILE A 70 -4.14 3.67 -3.47
CA ILE A 70 -3.76 2.43 -2.81
C ILE A 70 -4.59 1.28 -3.37
N TYR A 71 -3.90 0.24 -3.85
CA TYR A 71 -4.52 -1.02 -4.22
C TYR A 71 -4.29 -2.01 -3.08
N ALA A 72 -5.32 -2.23 -2.28
CA ALA A 72 -5.24 -3.16 -1.14
C ALA A 72 -5.63 -4.56 -1.63
N LEU A 73 -4.65 -5.42 -1.83
CA LEU A 73 -4.87 -6.75 -2.38
C LEU A 73 -5.23 -7.80 -1.32
N ARG A 74 -4.89 -7.56 -0.06
CA ARG A 74 -5.28 -8.46 1.02
C ARG A 74 -6.66 -8.09 1.54
N ASP A 75 -7.52 -9.08 1.72
CA ASP A 75 -8.90 -8.85 2.17
C ASP A 75 -8.97 -8.13 3.50
N GLU A 76 -8.13 -8.50 4.45
CA GLU A 76 -8.09 -7.87 5.77
C GLU A 76 -7.69 -6.40 5.71
N GLU A 77 -6.74 -6.06 4.85
CA GLU A 77 -6.33 -4.68 4.65
C GLU A 77 -7.42 -3.88 3.95
N ARG A 78 -8.02 -4.45 2.91
CA ARG A 78 -9.10 -3.81 2.17
C ARG A 78 -10.27 -3.48 3.08
N LYS A 79 -10.64 -4.44 3.92
CA LYS A 79 -11.76 -4.27 4.84
C LYS A 79 -11.54 -3.12 5.82
N LEU A 80 -10.35 -3.08 6.40
CA LEU A 80 -10.00 -2.02 7.35
C LEU A 80 -9.93 -0.65 6.69
N LEU A 81 -9.35 -0.58 5.50
CA LEU A 81 -9.22 0.68 4.78
C LEU A 81 -10.57 1.19 4.27
N GLU A 82 -11.46 0.29 3.85
CA GLU A 82 -12.79 0.69 3.40
C GLU A 82 -13.60 1.37 4.50
N GLU A 83 -13.41 0.96 5.74
CA GLU A 83 -14.08 1.58 6.88
C GLU A 83 -13.69 3.05 7.03
N SER A 84 -12.53 3.42 6.52
CA SER A 84 -12.01 4.80 6.60
C SER A 84 -11.84 5.42 5.22
N LYS A 85 -12.54 4.90 4.22
CA LYS A 85 -12.41 5.38 2.84
C LYS A 85 -12.64 6.88 2.73
N GLN A 86 -13.64 7.40 3.40
CA GLN A 86 -13.94 8.82 3.37
C GLN A 86 -12.77 9.64 3.90
N LEU A 87 -12.16 9.20 4.99
CA LEU A 87 -11.02 9.89 5.58
C LEU A 87 -9.86 9.96 4.59
N PHE A 88 -9.55 8.83 3.94
CA PHE A 88 -8.47 8.82 2.94
C PHE A 88 -8.78 9.74 1.77
N ASN A 89 -10.02 9.72 1.30
CA ASN A 89 -10.43 10.60 0.19
C ASN A 89 -10.30 12.07 0.54
N GLU A 90 -10.54 12.44 1.79
CA GLU A 90 -10.37 13.81 2.26
C GLU A 90 -8.93 14.30 2.14
N TYR A 91 -7.97 13.38 2.21
CA TYR A 91 -6.56 13.68 2.04
C TYR A 91 -6.06 13.44 0.62
N GLY A 92 -6.97 13.23 -0.32
CA GLY A 92 -6.63 13.04 -1.72
C GLY A 92 -6.09 11.66 -2.06
N ILE A 93 -6.40 10.66 -1.23
CA ILE A 93 -5.97 9.27 -1.44
C ILE A 93 -7.17 8.43 -1.85
N GLU A 94 -7.07 7.80 -3.01
CA GLU A 94 -8.11 6.90 -3.52
C GLU A 94 -7.80 5.47 -3.13
N LEU A 95 -8.81 4.77 -2.58
CA LEU A 95 -8.70 3.35 -2.25
C LEU A 95 -9.43 2.52 -3.30
N ILE A 96 -8.74 1.52 -3.82
CA ILE A 96 -9.30 0.64 -4.87
C ILE A 96 -9.37 -0.80 -4.40
#